data_2bf9c3a96d74b87ee7ba69aa37f52469
#
_entry.id   2bf9c3a96d74b87ee7ba69aa37f52469
#
_cell.length_a   1.000
_cell.length_b   1.000
_cell.length_c   1.000
_cell.angle_alpha   90.00
_cell.angle_beta   90.00
_cell.angle_gamma   90.00
#
_symmetry.space_group_name_H-M   'P 1'
#
loop_
_entity.id
_entity.type
_entity.pdbx_description
1 polymer ?
#
loop_
_entity_poly.entity_id
_entity_poly.type
_entity_poly.pdbx_seq_one_letter_code
_entity_poly.pdbx_strand_id
1 'polypeptide(L)'
;MCIRDRHNIDVKPTCLIHVTPDGKASIVAENLEFPNGTVITPDGKKLIVGETYAGRLTAFDINSDKTLSNRQTWAKMMPTWIFYVSKIRRFLKQVPKETNFAPRVPDGICLDEGMGIWVASPTTFEVFRIEEGGNVTDIISTPQRAYACMLGGESGKTLYISTANDSTPEVARSQPMGKIYTTEVKFARAGNP
;
A
#
# COMPACT_ATOMS: atom_id res chain seq x y z
N MET A 1 10.32 2.96 2.90
CA MET A 1 9.93 3.92 1.83
C MET A 1 11.12 4.84 1.56
N CYS A 2 11.64 4.84 0.35
CA CYS A 2 12.78 5.68 0.01
C CYS A 2 12.31 7.12 -0.22
N ILE A 3 12.60 8.01 0.72
CA ILE A 3 12.20 9.43 0.71
C ILE A 3 12.75 10.18 -0.53
N ARG A 4 13.83 9.67 -1.14
CA ARG A 4 14.44 10.26 -2.34
C ARG A 4 13.56 10.30 -3.58
N ASP A 5 12.60 9.36 -3.69
CA ASP A 5 11.87 9.17 -4.94
C ASP A 5 10.68 10.13 -5.13
N ARG A 6 10.24 10.81 -4.05
CA ARG A 6 9.09 11.75 -4.13
C ARG A 6 9.41 13.06 -4.86
N HIS A 7 10.67 13.45 -4.92
CA HIS A 7 11.10 14.70 -5.55
C HIS A 7 11.67 14.50 -6.96
N ASN A 8 11.86 13.24 -7.38
CA ASN A 8 12.40 12.94 -8.71
C ASN A 8 11.23 12.66 -9.68
N ILE A 9 11.18 13.44 -10.74
CA ILE A 9 10.14 13.40 -11.78
C ILE A 9 10.18 12.07 -12.57
N ASP A 10 11.30 11.33 -12.52
CA ASP A 10 11.50 10.04 -13.17
C ASP A 10 11.46 8.89 -12.17
N VAL A 11 10.25 8.58 -11.67
CA VAL A 11 10.06 7.36 -10.90
C VAL A 11 10.19 6.17 -11.84
N LYS A 12 11.26 5.41 -11.69
CA LYS A 12 11.50 4.19 -12.45
C LYS A 12 10.86 3.00 -11.73
N PRO A 13 10.38 2.01 -12.48
CA PRO A 13 10.01 0.73 -11.90
C PRO A 13 11.16 0.15 -11.07
N THR A 14 10.82 -0.53 -9.99
CA THR A 14 11.78 -1.14 -9.07
C THR A 14 11.49 -2.63 -8.88
N CYS A 15 12.18 -3.29 -7.93
CA CYS A 15 12.12 -4.72 -7.72
C CYS A 15 11.68 -5.08 -6.29
N LEU A 16 11.26 -6.33 -6.11
CA LEU A 16 11.15 -6.99 -4.81
C LEU A 16 12.44 -7.76 -4.55
N ILE A 17 12.94 -7.65 -3.33
CA ILE A 17 14.13 -8.33 -2.85
C ILE A 17 13.72 -9.31 -1.75
N HIS A 18 14.06 -10.58 -1.92
CA HIS A 18 13.99 -11.59 -0.87
C HIS A 18 15.32 -11.64 -0.13
N VAL A 19 15.26 -11.57 1.20
CA VAL A 19 16.42 -11.71 2.07
C VAL A 19 16.22 -12.97 2.92
N THR A 20 17.16 -13.90 2.82
CA THR A 20 17.15 -15.13 3.61
C THR A 20 17.63 -14.88 5.06
N PRO A 21 17.35 -15.77 6.03
CA PRO A 21 17.81 -15.60 7.42
C PRO A 21 19.34 -15.48 7.57
N ASP A 22 20.13 -16.05 6.63
CA ASP A 22 21.58 -15.90 6.59
C ASP A 22 22.05 -14.60 5.87
N GLY A 23 21.12 -13.70 5.54
CA GLY A 23 21.41 -12.38 5.00
C GLY A 23 21.64 -12.32 3.48
N LYS A 24 21.47 -13.43 2.76
CA LYS A 24 21.58 -13.41 1.28
C LYS A 24 20.37 -12.71 0.67
N ALA A 25 20.64 -11.76 -0.21
CA ALA A 25 19.61 -11.00 -0.93
C ALA A 25 19.55 -11.43 -2.40
N SER A 26 18.31 -11.58 -2.92
CA SER A 26 18.04 -11.87 -4.33
C SER A 26 16.84 -11.09 -4.84
N ILE A 27 16.88 -10.66 -6.09
CA ILE A 27 15.72 -10.07 -6.76
C ILE A 27 14.75 -11.20 -7.12
N VAL A 28 13.50 -11.08 -6.68
CA VAL A 28 12.44 -12.09 -6.91
C VAL A 28 11.32 -11.60 -7.82
N ALA A 29 11.20 -10.30 -8.02
CA ALA A 29 10.33 -9.70 -9.04
C ALA A 29 10.83 -8.32 -9.43
N GLU A 30 10.61 -7.93 -10.69
CA GLU A 30 11.02 -6.66 -11.26
C GLU A 30 9.83 -5.92 -11.87
N ASN A 31 10.06 -4.68 -12.30
CA ASN A 31 9.07 -3.85 -12.99
C ASN A 31 7.80 -3.60 -12.14
N LEU A 32 7.97 -3.27 -10.85
CA LEU A 32 6.90 -2.82 -9.98
C LEU A 32 6.87 -1.28 -9.91
N GLU A 33 5.67 -0.71 -9.93
CA GLU A 33 5.47 0.73 -9.90
C GLU A 33 5.31 1.25 -8.46
N PHE A 34 6.43 1.54 -7.80
CA PHE A 34 6.50 2.00 -6.42
C PHE A 34 5.88 0.99 -5.44
N PRO A 35 6.46 -0.23 -5.32
CA PRO A 35 6.01 -1.21 -4.35
C PRO A 35 6.13 -0.67 -2.94
N ASN A 36 5.09 -0.91 -2.14
CA ASN A 36 4.96 -0.43 -0.78
C ASN A 36 4.57 -1.58 0.16
N GLY A 37 3.47 -1.47 0.93
CA GLY A 37 3.05 -2.51 1.85
C GLY A 37 2.93 -3.89 1.19
N THR A 38 3.37 -4.94 1.91
CA THR A 38 3.31 -6.33 1.46
C THR A 38 2.67 -7.21 2.52
N VAL A 39 1.92 -8.24 2.09
CA VAL A 39 1.38 -9.28 2.96
C VAL A 39 1.60 -10.65 2.33
N ILE A 40 1.75 -11.67 3.17
CA ILE A 40 1.79 -13.07 2.78
C ILE A 40 0.55 -13.74 3.36
N THR A 41 -0.13 -14.56 2.54
CA THR A 41 -1.29 -15.33 2.99
C THR A 41 -0.90 -16.33 4.08
N PRO A 42 -1.81 -16.68 5.03
CA PRO A 42 -1.50 -17.56 6.15
C PRO A 42 -0.96 -18.94 5.77
N ASP A 43 -1.32 -19.43 4.59
CA ASP A 43 -0.81 -20.68 4.02
C ASP A 43 0.60 -20.56 3.41
N GLY A 44 1.16 -19.35 3.39
CA GLY A 44 2.48 -19.06 2.84
C GLY A 44 2.61 -19.17 1.32
N LYS A 45 1.48 -19.23 0.59
CA LYS A 45 1.49 -19.52 -0.86
C LYS A 45 1.39 -18.28 -1.74
N LYS A 46 0.91 -17.15 -1.22
CA LYS A 46 0.79 -15.91 -2.00
C LYS A 46 1.47 -14.74 -1.30
N LEU A 47 2.18 -13.95 -2.08
CA LEU A 47 2.65 -12.61 -1.72
C LEU A 47 1.76 -11.60 -2.43
N ILE A 48 1.21 -10.62 -1.69
CA ILE A 48 0.45 -9.52 -2.27
C ILE A 48 1.15 -8.22 -1.91
N VAL A 49 1.37 -7.35 -2.91
CA VAL A 49 2.11 -6.10 -2.76
C VAL A 49 1.29 -4.93 -3.31
N GLY A 50 1.27 -3.83 -2.55
CA GLY A 50 0.70 -2.56 -3.00
C GLY A 50 1.64 -1.85 -3.98
N GLU A 51 1.20 -1.59 -5.20
CA GLU A 51 1.91 -0.74 -6.14
C GLU A 51 1.28 0.65 -6.15
N THR A 52 1.86 1.59 -5.39
CA THR A 52 1.29 2.93 -5.15
C THR A 52 1.01 3.68 -6.44
N TYR A 53 1.95 3.71 -7.38
CA TYR A 53 1.79 4.44 -8.63
C TYR A 53 1.02 3.67 -9.70
N ALA A 54 0.80 2.37 -9.53
CA ALA A 54 -0.10 1.60 -10.37
C ALA A 54 -1.54 1.62 -9.84
N GLY A 55 -1.78 2.08 -8.61
CA GLY A 55 -3.10 2.09 -7.98
C GLY A 55 -3.73 0.71 -7.91
N ARG A 56 -2.92 -0.30 -7.57
CA ARG A 56 -3.35 -1.71 -7.54
C ARG A 56 -2.63 -2.50 -6.45
N LEU A 57 -3.22 -3.63 -6.11
CA LEU A 57 -2.55 -4.72 -5.42
C LEU A 57 -2.17 -5.78 -6.45
N THR A 58 -0.93 -6.26 -6.39
CA THR A 58 -0.38 -7.28 -7.28
C THR A 58 -0.05 -8.51 -6.46
N ALA A 59 -0.54 -9.68 -6.89
CA ALA A 59 -0.25 -10.96 -6.26
C ALA A 59 0.79 -11.76 -7.06
N PHE A 60 1.53 -12.57 -6.32
CA PHE A 60 2.46 -13.58 -6.83
C PHE A 60 2.24 -14.88 -6.07
N ASP A 61 2.42 -16.00 -6.75
CA ASP A 61 2.54 -17.30 -6.10
C ASP A 61 3.97 -17.47 -5.57
N ILE A 62 4.09 -17.95 -4.32
CA ILE A 62 5.36 -18.26 -3.67
C ILE A 62 5.67 -19.73 -3.94
N ASN A 63 6.72 -20.00 -4.69
CA ASN A 63 7.17 -21.35 -4.99
C ASN A 63 7.90 -21.99 -3.79
N SER A 64 8.10 -23.30 -3.81
CA SER A 64 8.81 -24.03 -2.75
C SER A 64 10.26 -23.58 -2.56
N ASP A 65 10.90 -23.13 -3.62
CA ASP A 65 12.26 -22.57 -3.63
C ASP A 65 12.30 -21.07 -3.27
N LYS A 66 11.15 -20.47 -2.85
CA LYS A 66 10.98 -19.06 -2.51
C LYS A 66 11.09 -18.08 -3.68
N THR A 67 11.14 -18.55 -4.90
CA THR A 67 10.94 -17.70 -6.08
C THR A 67 9.46 -17.32 -6.22
N LEU A 68 9.20 -16.25 -6.97
CA LEU A 68 7.83 -15.77 -7.25
C LEU A 68 7.44 -16.11 -8.69
N SER A 69 6.19 -16.52 -8.87
CA SER A 69 5.61 -16.82 -10.18
C SER A 69 4.19 -16.27 -10.30
N ASN A 70 3.56 -16.44 -11.45
CA ASN A 70 2.14 -16.13 -11.69
C ASN A 70 1.74 -14.71 -11.25
N ARG A 71 2.51 -13.68 -11.66
CA ARG A 71 2.17 -12.29 -11.38
C ARG A 71 0.81 -11.92 -11.95
N GLN A 72 -0.10 -11.47 -11.09
CA GLN A 72 -1.45 -11.07 -11.49
C GLN A 72 -1.94 -9.86 -10.69
N THR A 73 -2.91 -9.13 -11.25
CA THR A 73 -3.59 -8.08 -10.50
C THR A 73 -4.55 -8.73 -9.50
N TRP A 74 -4.33 -8.51 -8.19
CA TRP A 74 -5.22 -8.97 -7.14
C TRP A 74 -6.43 -8.05 -6.98
N ALA A 75 -6.22 -6.74 -6.97
CA ALA A 75 -7.28 -5.73 -6.95
C ALA A 75 -6.82 -4.43 -7.61
N LYS A 76 -7.72 -3.76 -8.32
CA LYS A 76 -7.52 -2.39 -8.84
C LYS A 76 -8.29 -1.40 -7.98
N MET A 77 -7.65 -0.32 -7.58
CA MET A 77 -8.25 0.76 -6.80
C MET A 77 -8.66 1.93 -7.67
N MET A 78 -8.14 1.98 -8.90
CA MET A 78 -8.43 3.01 -9.89
C MET A 78 -8.64 2.40 -11.27
N PRO A 79 -9.54 2.99 -12.08
CA PRO A 79 -9.56 2.72 -13.50
C PRO A 79 -8.21 3.10 -14.15
N THR A 80 -7.71 2.24 -15.00
CA THR A 80 -6.38 2.39 -15.64
C THR A 80 -6.22 3.72 -16.39
N TRP A 81 -7.30 4.26 -16.97
CA TRP A 81 -7.28 5.55 -17.70
C TRP A 81 -6.97 6.74 -16.80
N ILE A 82 -7.38 6.73 -15.51
CA ILE A 82 -7.09 7.80 -14.56
C ILE A 82 -5.57 7.89 -14.35
N PHE A 83 -4.91 6.76 -14.34
CA PHE A 83 -3.46 6.68 -14.20
C PHE A 83 -2.74 7.32 -15.40
N TYR A 84 -3.20 7.03 -16.61
CA TYR A 84 -2.67 7.67 -17.82
C TYR A 84 -2.93 9.17 -17.85
N VAL A 85 -4.11 9.61 -17.44
CA VAL A 85 -4.44 11.05 -17.34
C VAL A 85 -3.56 11.75 -16.31
N SER A 86 -3.27 11.13 -15.17
CA SER A 86 -2.35 11.70 -14.15
C SER A 86 -0.91 11.77 -14.64
N LYS A 87 -0.42 10.76 -15.36
CA LYS A 87 0.90 10.79 -16.04
C LYS A 87 0.97 11.89 -17.10
N ILE A 88 -0.04 12.00 -17.96
CA ILE A 88 -0.10 13.04 -19.01
C ILE A 88 -0.20 14.44 -18.40
N ARG A 89 -1.06 14.64 -17.38
CA ARG A 89 -1.18 15.93 -16.67
C ARG A 89 0.12 16.34 -15.98
N ARG A 90 0.84 15.39 -15.40
CA ARG A 90 2.15 15.62 -14.80
C ARG A 90 3.18 16.04 -15.85
N PHE A 91 3.16 15.44 -17.03
CA PHE A 91 4.01 15.80 -18.16
C PHE A 91 3.70 17.19 -18.70
N LEU A 92 2.42 17.58 -18.77
CA LEU A 92 1.98 18.86 -19.30
C LEU A 92 2.07 20.03 -18.31
N LYS A 93 2.53 19.80 -17.06
CA LYS A 93 2.59 20.81 -15.98
C LYS A 93 1.28 21.58 -15.72
N GLN A 94 0.15 21.08 -16.21
CA GLN A 94 -1.17 21.70 -16.15
C GLN A 94 -2.12 20.93 -15.25
N VAL A 95 -1.82 20.87 -13.95
CA VAL A 95 -2.83 20.40 -12.98
C VAL A 95 -3.36 21.64 -12.25
N PRO A 96 -4.62 22.01 -12.43
CA PRO A 96 -5.27 22.94 -11.51
C PRO A 96 -5.19 22.36 -10.11
N LYS A 97 -4.77 23.16 -9.11
CA LYS A 97 -4.66 22.75 -7.70
C LYS A 97 -6.00 22.33 -7.05
N GLU A 98 -7.09 22.41 -7.79
CA GLU A 98 -8.47 22.34 -7.28
C GLU A 98 -9.29 21.15 -7.78
N THR A 99 -8.71 20.14 -8.41
CA THR A 99 -9.47 18.93 -8.69
C THR A 99 -9.54 18.09 -7.41
N ASN A 100 -10.70 18.11 -6.73
CA ASN A 100 -11.06 17.30 -5.57
C ASN A 100 -11.08 15.77 -5.84
N PHE A 101 -10.45 15.32 -6.90
CA PHE A 101 -10.34 13.90 -7.25
C PHE A 101 -8.96 13.39 -6.85
N ALA A 102 -8.84 12.92 -5.62
CA ALA A 102 -7.69 12.16 -5.17
C ALA A 102 -7.94 10.67 -5.41
N PRO A 103 -7.13 10.01 -6.22
CA PRO A 103 -7.28 8.57 -6.41
C PRO A 103 -6.84 7.81 -5.15
N ARG A 104 -7.50 6.70 -4.85
CA ARG A 104 -7.02 5.72 -3.88
C ARG A 104 -5.71 5.12 -4.36
N VAL A 105 -4.69 5.17 -3.53
CA VAL A 105 -3.40 4.55 -3.80
C VAL A 105 -2.95 3.74 -2.58
N PRO A 106 -2.40 2.54 -2.76
CA PRO A 106 -1.94 1.75 -1.64
C PRO A 106 -0.62 2.29 -1.09
N ASP A 107 -0.55 2.41 0.24
CA ASP A 107 0.69 2.60 0.99
C ASP A 107 0.91 1.36 1.88
N GLY A 108 0.91 1.45 3.21
CA GLY A 108 0.96 0.28 4.07
C GLY A 108 -0.33 -0.53 4.03
N ILE A 109 -0.21 -1.85 4.09
CA ILE A 109 -1.35 -2.78 4.02
C ILE A 109 -1.25 -3.86 5.10
N CYS A 110 -2.38 -4.44 5.52
CA CYS A 110 -2.41 -5.66 6.32
C CYS A 110 -3.57 -6.56 5.93
N LEU A 111 -3.41 -7.87 6.16
CA LEU A 111 -4.38 -8.90 5.81
C LEU A 111 -5.20 -9.30 7.03
N ASP A 112 -6.51 -9.53 6.84
CA ASP A 112 -7.39 -10.06 7.87
C ASP A 112 -7.79 -11.53 7.63
N GLU A 113 -8.37 -12.18 8.64
CA GLU A 113 -8.80 -13.59 8.60
C GLU A 113 -9.90 -13.87 7.58
N GLY A 114 -10.65 -12.85 7.16
CA GLY A 114 -11.62 -12.90 6.06
C GLY A 114 -10.98 -12.75 4.68
N MET A 115 -9.64 -12.80 4.59
CA MET A 115 -8.86 -12.62 3.36
C MET A 115 -9.05 -11.26 2.69
N GLY A 116 -9.60 -10.26 3.40
CA GLY A 116 -9.62 -8.87 2.97
C GLY A 116 -8.32 -8.16 3.34
N ILE A 117 -7.94 -7.19 2.54
CA ILE A 117 -6.74 -6.37 2.78
C ILE A 117 -7.15 -4.97 3.19
N TRP A 118 -6.71 -4.54 4.37
CA TRP A 118 -6.79 -3.17 4.81
C TRP A 118 -5.66 -2.37 4.17
N VAL A 119 -6.01 -1.25 3.55
CA VAL A 119 -5.12 -0.43 2.74
C VAL A 119 -5.13 1.00 3.25
N ALA A 120 -3.99 1.50 3.69
CA ALA A 120 -3.82 2.92 3.98
C ALA A 120 -3.67 3.71 2.68
N SER A 121 -4.45 4.80 2.53
CA SER A 121 -4.44 5.65 1.35
C SER A 121 -4.19 7.12 1.76
N PRO A 122 -2.96 7.62 1.63
CA PRO A 122 -2.62 8.98 2.05
C PRO A 122 -3.24 10.06 1.17
N THR A 123 -3.66 9.72 -0.04
CA THR A 123 -4.29 10.66 -0.98
C THR A 123 -5.74 10.95 -0.65
N THR A 124 -6.46 9.98 -0.06
CA THR A 124 -7.88 10.08 0.25
C THR A 124 -8.18 10.23 1.74
N PHE A 125 -7.16 10.26 2.61
CA PHE A 125 -7.31 10.40 4.05
C PHE A 125 -8.19 9.30 4.65
N GLU A 126 -7.90 8.05 4.28
CA GLU A 126 -8.68 6.90 4.73
C GLU A 126 -7.84 5.63 4.82
N VAL A 127 -8.35 4.66 5.55
CA VAL A 127 -8.00 3.26 5.43
C VAL A 127 -9.25 2.53 4.96
N PHE A 128 -9.13 1.67 3.96
CA PHE A 128 -10.25 0.91 3.44
C PHE A 128 -9.92 -0.57 3.34
N ARG A 129 -10.94 -1.40 3.49
CA ARG A 129 -10.85 -2.84 3.30
C ARG A 129 -11.27 -3.20 1.87
N ILE A 130 -10.42 -3.97 1.19
CA ILE A 130 -10.67 -4.41 -0.19
C ILE A 130 -10.52 -5.92 -0.29
N GLU A 131 -11.39 -6.54 -1.07
CA GLU A 131 -11.35 -7.97 -1.37
C GLU A 131 -10.72 -8.24 -2.73
N GLU A 132 -10.33 -9.49 -2.99
CA GLU A 132 -9.84 -9.90 -4.31
C GLU A 132 -10.86 -9.53 -5.40
N GLY A 133 -10.35 -9.00 -6.52
CA GLY A 133 -11.20 -8.46 -7.57
C GLY A 133 -11.55 -6.98 -7.42
N GLY A 134 -11.34 -6.35 -6.25
CA GLY A 134 -11.43 -4.91 -6.09
C GLY A 134 -12.71 -4.39 -5.40
N ASN A 135 -13.51 -5.27 -4.77
CA ASN A 135 -14.68 -4.88 -4.00
C ASN A 135 -14.26 -4.23 -2.66
N VAL A 136 -14.59 -2.96 -2.45
CA VAL A 136 -14.34 -2.24 -1.19
C VAL A 136 -15.52 -2.47 -0.25
N THR A 137 -15.26 -3.09 0.91
CA THR A 137 -16.27 -3.48 1.90
C THR A 137 -16.40 -2.52 3.07
N ASP A 138 -15.29 -1.88 3.47
CA ASP A 138 -15.25 -0.98 4.63
C ASP A 138 -14.37 0.24 4.33
N ILE A 139 -14.72 1.38 4.91
CA ILE A 139 -13.97 2.64 4.78
C ILE A 139 -13.91 3.32 6.14
N ILE A 140 -12.71 3.70 6.56
CA ILE A 140 -12.43 4.44 7.80
C ILE A 140 -11.73 5.73 7.42
N SER A 141 -12.41 6.86 7.54
CA SER A 141 -11.83 8.17 7.31
C SER A 141 -10.89 8.56 8.46
N THR A 142 -9.77 9.20 8.13
CA THR A 142 -8.78 9.65 9.10
C THR A 142 -8.61 11.17 9.06
N PRO A 143 -8.36 11.83 10.21
CA PRO A 143 -8.14 13.29 10.25
C PRO A 143 -6.86 13.73 9.52
N GLN A 144 -5.91 12.81 9.33
CA GLN A 144 -4.64 13.03 8.66
C GLN A 144 -4.45 11.98 7.57
N ARG A 145 -3.46 12.16 6.69
CA ARG A 145 -3.10 11.16 5.67
C ARG A 145 -2.69 9.85 6.32
N ALA A 146 -3.34 8.75 5.94
CA ALA A 146 -3.00 7.41 6.41
C ALA A 146 -1.86 6.83 5.57
N TYR A 147 -0.77 6.42 6.22
CA TYR A 147 0.42 5.88 5.55
C TYR A 147 0.63 4.39 5.82
N ALA A 148 0.19 3.90 6.97
CA ALA A 148 0.28 2.48 7.28
C ALA A 148 -0.87 2.05 8.16
N CYS A 149 -1.21 0.77 8.10
CA CYS A 149 -2.17 0.14 9.00
C CYS A 149 -1.70 -1.27 9.36
N MET A 150 -2.09 -1.72 10.56
CA MET A 150 -1.80 -3.06 11.05
C MET A 150 -2.88 -3.52 12.02
N LEU A 151 -3.32 -4.75 11.89
CA LEU A 151 -4.23 -5.40 12.83
C LEU A 151 -3.47 -5.97 14.02
N GLY A 152 -3.97 -5.75 15.21
CA GLY A 152 -3.36 -6.20 16.46
C GLY A 152 -4.32 -6.18 17.63
N GLY A 153 -3.79 -5.93 18.84
CA GLY A 153 -4.54 -6.04 20.08
C GLY A 153 -4.77 -7.50 20.50
N GLU A 154 -5.37 -7.70 21.68
CA GLU A 154 -5.59 -9.04 22.25
C GLU A 154 -6.54 -9.88 21.37
N SER A 155 -7.60 -9.27 20.87
CA SER A 155 -8.56 -9.91 19.95
C SER A 155 -8.06 -10.07 18.51
N GLY A 156 -6.96 -9.37 18.15
CA GLY A 156 -6.50 -9.26 16.77
C GLY A 156 -7.36 -8.34 15.89
N LYS A 157 -8.37 -7.68 16.45
CA LYS A 157 -9.37 -6.87 15.74
C LYS A 157 -9.14 -5.36 15.87
N THR A 158 -8.15 -4.94 16.62
CA THR A 158 -7.81 -3.52 16.73
C THR A 158 -6.97 -3.12 15.52
N LEU A 159 -7.50 -2.25 14.67
CA LEU A 159 -6.76 -1.69 13.55
C LEU A 159 -6.00 -0.45 14.01
N TYR A 160 -4.68 -0.51 13.97
CA TYR A 160 -3.77 0.61 14.25
C TYR A 160 -3.48 1.32 12.93
N ILE A 161 -3.60 2.65 12.92
CA ILE A 161 -3.44 3.47 11.71
C ILE A 161 -2.38 4.55 11.98
N SER A 162 -1.26 4.48 11.28
CA SER A 162 -0.22 5.49 11.34
C SER A 162 -0.53 6.63 10.37
N THR A 163 -0.58 7.85 10.87
CA THR A 163 -0.95 9.03 10.10
C THR A 163 0.03 10.19 10.27
N ALA A 164 0.08 11.08 9.30
CA ALA A 164 0.74 12.37 9.41
C ALA A 164 0.07 13.39 8.47
N ASN A 165 0.20 14.67 8.74
CA ASN A 165 -0.34 15.72 7.87
C ASN A 165 0.47 15.85 6.58
N ASP A 166 1.79 15.72 6.67
CA ASP A 166 2.71 15.81 5.55
C ASP A 166 3.86 14.80 5.73
N SER A 167 4.43 14.39 4.63
CA SER A 167 5.60 13.51 4.57
C SER A 167 6.81 14.19 3.90
N THR A 168 6.70 15.49 3.59
CA THR A 168 7.82 16.29 3.12
C THR A 168 8.89 16.35 4.22
N PRO A 169 10.16 15.99 3.94
CA PRO A 169 11.19 15.88 4.96
C PRO A 169 11.39 17.16 5.80
N GLU A 170 11.30 18.31 5.18
CA GLU A 170 11.47 19.61 5.83
C GLU A 170 10.34 19.88 6.83
N VAL A 171 9.08 19.62 6.41
CA VAL A 171 7.90 19.76 7.26
C VAL A 171 7.91 18.74 8.39
N ALA A 172 8.19 17.48 8.08
CA ALA A 172 8.21 16.40 9.06
C ALA A 172 9.30 16.59 10.14
N ARG A 173 10.43 17.21 9.79
CA ARG A 173 11.50 17.53 10.76
C ARG A 173 11.17 18.74 11.63
N SER A 174 10.56 19.78 11.05
CA SER A 174 10.23 21.02 11.78
C SER A 174 8.97 20.88 12.65
N GLN A 175 8.04 20.03 12.25
CA GLN A 175 6.76 19.83 12.92
C GLN A 175 6.39 18.35 12.97
N PRO A 176 6.89 17.59 13.96
CA PRO A 176 6.52 16.17 14.10
C PRO A 176 5.06 16.07 14.51
N MET A 177 4.18 15.77 13.54
CA MET A 177 2.73 15.67 13.72
C MET A 177 2.19 14.26 13.44
N GLY A 178 3.05 13.25 13.45
CA GLY A 178 2.64 11.86 13.32
C GLY A 178 1.75 11.42 14.49
N LYS A 179 0.67 10.69 14.18
CA LYS A 179 -0.26 10.13 15.17
C LYS A 179 -0.59 8.69 14.81
N ILE A 180 -0.94 7.91 15.84
CA ILE A 180 -1.51 6.59 15.69
C ILE A 180 -2.97 6.68 16.15
N TYR A 181 -3.90 6.30 15.27
CA TYR A 181 -5.30 6.10 15.60
C TYR A 181 -5.61 4.62 15.69
N THR A 182 -6.62 4.26 16.44
CA THR A 182 -7.11 2.88 16.58
C THR A 182 -8.61 2.82 16.42
N THR A 183 -9.09 1.71 15.87
CA THR A 183 -10.52 1.37 15.81
C THR A 183 -10.70 -0.13 15.80
N GLU A 184 -11.83 -0.61 16.28
CA GLU A 184 -12.17 -2.04 16.18
C GLU A 184 -12.81 -2.33 14.82
N VAL A 185 -12.44 -3.49 14.27
CA VAL A 185 -12.95 -3.98 12.99
C VAL A 185 -13.54 -5.38 13.12
N LYS A 186 -14.26 -5.81 12.10
CA LYS A 186 -15.01 -7.08 12.12
C LYS A 186 -14.12 -8.32 12.17
N PHE A 187 -13.07 -8.36 11.36
CA PHE A 187 -12.19 -9.51 11.17
C PHE A 187 -10.87 -9.31 11.90
N ALA A 188 -10.38 -10.36 12.54
CA ALA A 188 -9.08 -10.36 13.19
C ALA A 188 -7.95 -10.44 12.15
N ARG A 189 -6.72 -10.21 12.61
CA ARG A 189 -5.51 -10.36 11.79
C ARG A 189 -5.41 -11.77 11.21
N ALA A 190 -4.90 -11.88 9.99
CA ALA A 190 -4.52 -13.15 9.39
C ALA A 190 -3.10 -13.54 9.81
N GLY A 191 -2.98 -14.57 10.66
CA GLY A 191 -1.68 -15.09 11.10
C GLY A 191 -0.96 -14.17 12.10
N ASN A 192 0.35 -14.33 12.18
CA ASN A 192 1.24 -13.45 12.96
C ASN A 192 1.78 -12.35 12.03
N PRO A 193 1.95 -11.12 12.57
CA PRO A 193 2.58 -10.04 11.82
C PRO A 193 4.03 -10.38 11.48
#